data_18db9140d08c05fa2d6a28d1b23c0f5e
#
_entry.id   18db9140d08c05fa2d6a28d1b23c0f5e
#
_cell.length_a   1.000
_cell.length_b   1.000
_cell.length_c   1.000
_cell.angle_alpha   90.00
_cell.angle_beta   90.00
_cell.angle_gamma   90.00
#
_symmetry.space_group_name_H-M   'P 1'
#
loop_
_entity.id
_entity.type
_entity.pdbx_description
1 polymer ?
#
loop_
_entity_poly.entity_id
_entity_poly.type
_entity_poly.pdbx_seq_one_letter_code
_entity_poly.pdbx_strand_id
1 'polypeptide(L)'
;MKFNKFRSCVLWKDSVTISLAIVTAMETLLALLDVSMGDLVQCPWYGHLSILVLLFVVVTCGVAYWKTWLADKEVVLKIRGIKVTIKEGDLFKEPDWKLIPFNEFFDTKVDDVVIARNSLNGIFITNYVKDLNQFQKTIDEYPEQSTLKSKTKGGRKCYPLGKIIPYDDFLLLALTHFEDNQAFITHSDYEIGLRNMWLEICRVYANQPVALPLLGSGITRFKDCAEKKNSNLLRCMLCTLNSSMVQINQPITIILRRDILDEINLYDLKKQF
;
A
#
# COMPACT_ATOMS: atom_id res chain seq x y z
N MET A 1 -1.05 17.71 6.83
CA MET A 1 -0.17 16.69 7.43
C MET A 1 -0.72 16.31 8.80
N LYS A 2 -1.18 15.06 9.00
CA LYS A 2 -1.83 14.67 10.27
C LYS A 2 -0.75 14.39 11.33
N PHE A 3 -0.87 14.99 12.51
CA PHE A 3 0.02 14.83 13.68
C PHE A 3 0.28 13.35 14.08
N ASN A 4 -0.57 12.43 13.64
CA ASN A 4 -0.47 11.02 13.97
C ASN A 4 0.83 10.34 13.47
N LYS A 5 1.44 10.84 12.39
CA LYS A 5 2.70 10.32 11.84
C LYS A 5 3.91 10.61 12.73
N PHE A 6 3.85 11.69 13.53
CA PHE A 6 4.88 12.04 14.51
C PHE A 6 4.81 11.26 15.82
N ARG A 7 3.79 10.42 16.02
CA ARG A 7 3.71 9.53 17.20
C ARG A 7 4.60 8.28 17.11
N SER A 8 5.33 8.13 16.01
CA SER A 8 6.23 6.99 15.81
C SER A 8 7.44 7.07 16.74
N CYS A 9 7.58 6.10 17.64
CA CYS A 9 8.78 5.95 18.47
C CYS A 9 10.02 5.66 17.62
N VAL A 10 9.88 4.90 16.53
CA VAL A 10 10.96 4.56 15.59
C VAL A 10 11.48 5.81 14.90
N LEU A 11 10.57 6.68 14.40
CA LEU A 11 10.92 7.95 13.79
C LEU A 11 11.76 8.82 14.71
N TRP A 12 11.33 8.98 15.97
CA TRP A 12 12.02 9.81 16.95
C TRP A 12 13.37 9.22 17.33
N LYS A 13 13.46 7.91 17.58
CA LYS A 13 14.74 7.22 17.87
C LYS A 13 15.76 7.43 16.75
N ASP A 14 15.35 7.21 15.49
CA ASP A 14 16.23 7.42 14.34
C ASP A 14 16.59 8.89 14.13
N SER A 15 15.67 9.82 14.44
CA SER A 15 15.92 11.26 14.31
C SER A 15 16.90 11.75 15.37
N VAL A 16 16.76 11.31 16.61
CA VAL A 16 17.71 11.60 17.70
C VAL A 16 19.12 11.09 17.37
N THR A 17 19.24 9.86 16.87
CA THR A 17 20.55 9.27 16.50
C THR A 17 21.24 10.11 15.40
N ILE A 18 20.51 10.50 14.37
CA ILE A 18 21.07 11.32 13.28
C ILE A 18 21.42 12.72 13.77
N SER A 19 20.56 13.33 14.58
CA SER A 19 20.80 14.67 15.12
C SER A 19 22.02 14.70 16.05
N LEU A 20 22.21 13.66 16.86
CA LEU A 20 23.42 13.51 17.67
C LEU A 20 24.67 13.48 16.77
N ALA A 21 24.66 12.68 15.71
CA ALA A 21 25.79 12.62 14.77
C ALA A 21 26.06 13.98 14.08
N ILE A 22 25.00 14.69 13.69
CA ILE A 22 25.13 16.02 13.04
C ILE A 22 25.74 17.04 14.02
N VAL A 23 25.21 17.11 15.25
CA VAL A 23 25.71 18.06 16.27
C VAL A 23 27.15 17.75 16.63
N THR A 24 27.49 16.47 16.87
CA THR A 24 28.87 16.05 17.17
C THR A 24 29.83 16.38 16.01
N ALA A 25 29.43 16.13 14.75
CA ALA A 25 30.25 16.46 13.61
C ALA A 25 30.47 17.97 13.47
N MET A 26 29.45 18.77 13.76
CA MET A 26 29.55 20.23 13.76
C MET A 26 30.50 20.75 14.85
N GLU A 27 30.39 20.23 16.09
CA GLU A 27 31.30 20.58 17.18
C GLU A 27 32.74 20.18 16.85
N THR A 28 32.95 18.98 16.29
CA THR A 28 34.29 18.52 15.87
C THR A 28 34.87 19.44 14.79
N LEU A 29 34.07 19.88 13.83
CA LEU A 29 34.51 20.79 12.78
C LEU A 29 34.90 22.16 13.35
N LEU A 30 34.11 22.72 14.26
CA LEU A 30 34.45 23.98 14.96
C LEU A 30 35.75 23.86 15.74
N ALA A 31 35.93 22.74 16.45
CA ALA A 31 37.20 22.51 17.18
C ALA A 31 38.41 22.38 16.25
N LEU A 32 38.28 21.79 15.07
CA LEU A 32 39.34 21.73 14.06
C LEU A 32 39.69 23.10 13.48
N LEU A 33 38.76 24.04 13.49
CA LEU A 33 38.97 25.43 13.06
C LEU A 33 39.44 26.35 14.19
N ASP A 34 39.71 25.78 15.37
CA ASP A 34 40.12 26.49 16.59
C ASP A 34 39.08 27.56 17.04
N VAL A 35 37.77 27.27 16.76
CA VAL A 35 36.67 28.16 17.12
C VAL A 35 35.92 27.51 18.29
N SER A 36 35.88 28.20 19.42
CA SER A 36 35.10 27.78 20.58
C SER A 36 33.68 28.38 20.55
N MET A 37 32.74 27.72 21.22
CA MET A 37 31.38 28.30 21.44
C MET A 37 31.44 29.59 22.25
N GLY A 38 32.46 29.78 23.09
CA GLY A 38 32.71 31.02 23.84
C GLY A 38 33.09 32.21 22.91
N ASP A 39 33.73 31.91 21.78
CA ASP A 39 34.11 32.94 20.83
C ASP A 39 32.89 33.38 19.98
N LEU A 40 31.95 32.49 19.77
CA LEU A 40 30.72 32.77 19.01
C LEU A 40 29.67 33.51 19.81
N VAL A 41 29.53 33.17 21.10
CA VAL A 41 28.47 33.72 21.95
C VAL A 41 29.03 33.94 23.36
N GLN A 42 29.14 35.19 23.79
CA GLN A 42 29.58 35.56 25.14
C GLN A 42 28.44 35.38 26.13
N CYS A 43 28.29 34.19 26.73
CA CYS A 43 27.31 33.91 27.75
C CYS A 43 27.88 32.94 28.82
N PRO A 44 27.29 32.86 30.03
CA PRO A 44 27.67 31.88 31.03
C PRO A 44 27.51 30.43 30.50
N TRP A 45 28.24 29.48 31.06
CA TRP A 45 28.26 28.07 30.67
C TRP A 45 26.84 27.45 30.50
N TYR A 46 25.87 27.81 31.37
CA TYR A 46 24.50 27.37 31.27
C TYR A 46 23.77 27.94 30.05
N GLY A 47 24.18 29.13 29.60
CA GLY A 47 23.69 29.72 28.34
C GLY A 47 24.15 28.90 27.13
N HIS A 48 25.44 28.52 27.05
CA HIS A 48 25.96 27.64 26.00
C HIS A 48 25.24 26.29 26.00
N LEU A 49 25.03 25.67 27.16
CA LEU A 49 24.29 24.40 27.29
C LEU A 49 22.85 24.56 26.77
N SER A 50 22.19 25.68 27.10
CA SER A 50 20.83 25.96 26.65
C SER A 50 20.75 26.11 25.12
N ILE A 51 21.74 26.78 24.50
CA ILE A 51 21.84 26.94 23.04
C ILE A 51 22.05 25.58 22.37
N LEU A 52 22.95 24.73 22.90
CA LEU A 52 23.19 23.38 22.35
C LEU A 52 21.95 22.49 22.45
N VAL A 53 21.25 22.52 23.59
CA VAL A 53 19.99 21.76 23.76
C VAL A 53 18.93 22.25 22.77
N LEU A 54 18.78 23.57 22.63
CA LEU A 54 17.82 24.16 21.69
C LEU A 54 18.15 23.75 20.25
N LEU A 55 19.43 23.87 19.86
CA LEU A 55 19.91 23.47 18.54
C LEU A 55 19.63 21.98 18.28
N PHE A 56 19.95 21.12 19.24
CA PHE A 56 19.69 19.70 19.15
C PHE A 56 18.19 19.39 18.95
N VAL A 57 17.30 20.05 19.68
CA VAL A 57 15.86 19.91 19.55
C VAL A 57 15.39 20.35 18.15
N VAL A 58 15.86 21.52 17.68
CA VAL A 58 15.50 22.04 16.36
C VAL A 58 15.96 21.10 15.23
N VAL A 59 17.20 20.62 15.29
CA VAL A 59 17.75 19.66 14.32
C VAL A 59 16.96 18.36 14.36
N THR A 60 16.63 17.84 15.55
CA THR A 60 15.84 16.61 15.69
C THR A 60 14.43 16.75 15.08
N CYS A 61 13.75 17.84 15.35
CA CYS A 61 12.46 18.13 14.74
C CYS A 61 12.56 18.28 13.23
N GLY A 62 13.59 18.95 12.74
CA GLY A 62 13.87 19.11 11.30
C GLY A 62 14.11 17.77 10.60
N VAL A 63 14.93 16.91 11.19
CA VAL A 63 15.21 15.55 10.68
C VAL A 63 13.93 14.69 10.68
N ALA A 64 13.14 14.72 11.77
CA ALA A 64 11.89 13.99 11.84
C ALA A 64 10.89 14.46 10.76
N TYR A 65 10.77 15.76 10.57
CA TYR A 65 9.94 16.35 9.53
C TYR A 65 10.39 15.90 8.13
N TRP A 66 11.67 16.03 7.82
CA TRP A 66 12.24 15.67 6.53
C TRP A 66 12.05 14.18 6.20
N LYS A 67 12.28 13.28 7.17
CA LYS A 67 12.06 11.84 7.00
C LYS A 67 10.61 11.50 6.72
N THR A 68 9.68 12.12 7.45
CA THR A 68 8.25 11.90 7.24
C THR A 68 7.82 12.40 5.87
N TRP A 69 8.31 13.58 5.46
CA TRP A 69 8.01 14.15 4.15
C TRP A 69 8.53 13.29 2.99
N LEU A 70 9.72 12.70 3.12
CA LEU A 70 10.25 11.78 2.12
C LEU A 70 9.43 10.49 2.03
N ALA A 71 9.06 9.91 3.18
CA ALA A 71 8.26 8.70 3.22
C ALA A 71 6.85 8.90 2.65
N ASP A 72 6.29 10.11 2.76
CA ASP A 72 4.97 10.44 2.22
C ASP A 72 4.92 10.53 0.70
N LYS A 73 6.05 10.67 0.03
CA LYS A 73 6.11 10.68 -1.44
C LYS A 73 6.05 9.27 -2.00
N GLU A 74 6.97 8.45 -1.55
CA GLU A 74 7.14 7.09 -2.06
C GLU A 74 7.97 6.29 -1.06
N VAL A 75 7.60 5.04 -0.86
CA VAL A 75 8.40 4.07 -0.12
C VAL A 75 8.68 2.86 -1.00
N VAL A 76 9.95 2.53 -1.13
CA VAL A 76 10.42 1.34 -1.85
C VAL A 76 10.88 0.29 -0.83
N LEU A 77 10.30 -0.90 -0.92
CA LEU A 77 10.63 -2.07 -0.13
C LEU A 77 11.24 -3.14 -1.02
N LYS A 78 12.02 -4.04 -0.44
CA LYS A 78 12.52 -5.23 -1.11
C LYS A 78 12.04 -6.47 -0.38
N ILE A 79 10.97 -7.08 -0.87
CA ILE A 79 10.33 -8.25 -0.25
C ILE A 79 10.70 -9.49 -1.06
N ARG A 80 11.49 -10.40 -0.48
CA ARG A 80 11.98 -11.64 -1.15
C ARG A 80 12.65 -11.38 -2.51
N GLY A 81 13.33 -10.25 -2.66
CA GLY A 81 13.95 -9.85 -3.92
C GLY A 81 13.03 -9.05 -4.86
N ILE A 82 11.73 -9.05 -4.63
CA ILE A 82 10.74 -8.29 -5.39
C ILE A 82 10.81 -6.82 -4.96
N LYS A 83 10.95 -5.90 -5.92
CA LYS A 83 10.82 -4.46 -5.66
C LYS A 83 9.34 -4.11 -5.50
N VAL A 84 8.94 -3.66 -4.31
CA VAL A 84 7.58 -3.19 -4.01
C VAL A 84 7.62 -1.70 -3.75
N THR A 85 6.97 -0.93 -4.60
CA THR A 85 6.84 0.52 -4.48
C THR A 85 5.46 0.87 -3.94
N ILE A 86 5.38 1.70 -2.90
CA ILE A 86 4.13 2.19 -2.33
C ILE A 86 4.14 3.70 -2.49
N LYS A 87 3.16 4.23 -3.24
CA LYS A 87 3.07 5.67 -3.54
C LYS A 87 1.63 6.16 -3.65
N GLU A 88 1.48 7.49 -3.54
CA GLU A 88 0.23 8.15 -3.92
C GLU A 88 0.05 8.11 -5.44
N GLY A 89 -1.18 7.92 -5.91
CA GLY A 89 -1.45 7.98 -7.34
C GLY A 89 -2.87 7.58 -7.74
N ASP A 90 -3.04 7.55 -9.05
CA ASP A 90 -4.23 7.06 -9.73
C ASP A 90 -3.87 5.77 -10.46
N LEU A 91 -4.52 4.66 -10.08
CA LEU A 91 -4.25 3.34 -10.64
C LEU A 91 -4.37 3.32 -12.18
N PHE A 92 -5.35 4.05 -12.72
CA PHE A 92 -5.62 4.06 -14.16
C PHE A 92 -4.57 4.83 -14.98
N LYS A 93 -3.72 5.64 -14.32
CA LYS A 93 -2.60 6.37 -14.95
C LYS A 93 -1.29 5.61 -14.93
N GLU A 94 -1.23 4.48 -14.22
CA GLU A 94 -0.02 3.66 -14.20
C GLU A 94 0.19 2.96 -15.55
N PRO A 95 1.44 2.87 -16.03
CA PRO A 95 1.74 2.15 -17.27
C PRO A 95 1.68 0.63 -17.11
N ASP A 96 1.79 0.15 -15.86
CA ASP A 96 1.84 -1.25 -15.49
C ASP A 96 0.50 -1.95 -15.68
N TRP A 97 0.47 -3.28 -15.67
CA TRP A 97 -0.77 -4.04 -15.61
C TRP A 97 -1.53 -3.72 -14.32
N LYS A 98 -2.81 -3.42 -14.45
CA LYS A 98 -3.64 -2.86 -13.39
C LYS A 98 -4.56 -3.90 -12.78
N LEU A 99 -4.45 -4.12 -11.47
CA LEU A 99 -5.32 -5.05 -10.77
C LEU A 99 -6.60 -4.34 -10.31
N ILE A 100 -7.75 -4.86 -10.77
CA ILE A 100 -9.08 -4.32 -10.47
C ILE A 100 -9.85 -5.32 -9.60
N PRO A 101 -10.25 -4.94 -8.36
CA PRO A 101 -11.00 -5.81 -7.49
C PRO A 101 -12.48 -5.93 -7.90
N PHE A 102 -12.97 -7.15 -7.96
CA PHE A 102 -14.36 -7.55 -8.18
C PHE A 102 -14.87 -8.43 -7.02
N ASN A 103 -16.16 -8.72 -7.03
CA ASN A 103 -16.73 -9.76 -6.17
C ASN A 103 -16.53 -11.17 -6.79
N GLU A 104 -16.92 -12.21 -6.06
CA GLU A 104 -16.78 -13.62 -6.45
C GLU A 104 -17.55 -14.03 -7.72
N PHE A 105 -18.45 -13.19 -8.22
CA PHE A 105 -19.24 -13.44 -9.42
C PHE A 105 -18.74 -12.62 -10.64
N PHE A 106 -17.79 -11.71 -10.46
CA PHE A 106 -17.37 -10.73 -11.47
C PHE A 106 -18.57 -9.94 -12.02
N ASP A 107 -19.44 -9.47 -11.12
CA ASP A 107 -20.60 -8.68 -11.55
C ASP A 107 -20.20 -7.46 -12.40
N THR A 108 -21.03 -7.16 -13.40
CA THR A 108 -20.75 -6.11 -14.40
C THR A 108 -21.79 -4.98 -14.38
N LYS A 109 -22.84 -5.09 -13.56
CA LYS A 109 -23.92 -4.12 -13.48
C LYS A 109 -23.52 -2.91 -12.63
N VAL A 110 -23.26 -1.78 -13.29
CA VAL A 110 -22.92 -0.49 -12.65
C VAL A 110 -24.20 0.34 -12.48
N ASP A 111 -24.84 0.23 -11.32
CA ASP A 111 -26.12 0.85 -11.02
C ASP A 111 -26.16 1.53 -9.63
N ASP A 112 -25.02 1.70 -8.98
CA ASP A 112 -24.85 2.19 -7.60
C ASP A 112 -25.49 1.30 -6.52
N VAL A 113 -26.01 0.14 -6.89
CA VAL A 113 -26.55 -0.89 -6.00
C VAL A 113 -25.61 -2.10 -5.96
N VAL A 114 -25.33 -2.70 -7.13
CA VAL A 114 -24.39 -3.83 -7.26
C VAL A 114 -22.94 -3.32 -7.32
N ILE A 115 -22.69 -2.36 -8.23
CA ILE A 115 -21.38 -1.71 -8.38
C ILE A 115 -21.57 -0.20 -8.35
N ALA A 116 -20.87 0.45 -7.42
CA ALA A 116 -20.84 1.92 -7.36
C ALA A 116 -20.01 2.49 -8.53
N ARG A 117 -20.54 3.52 -9.21
CA ARG A 117 -19.90 4.15 -10.39
C ARG A 117 -18.50 4.70 -10.09
N ASN A 118 -18.29 5.20 -8.89
CA ASN A 118 -17.00 5.77 -8.45
C ASN A 118 -16.06 4.72 -7.83
N SER A 119 -16.42 3.45 -7.82
CA SER A 119 -15.51 2.36 -7.43
C SER A 119 -14.55 2.01 -8.55
N LEU A 120 -13.42 1.35 -8.24
CA LEU A 120 -12.42 0.97 -9.25
C LEU A 120 -13.02 0.08 -10.34
N ASN A 121 -13.84 -0.91 -9.97
CA ASN A 121 -14.51 -1.77 -10.94
C ASN A 121 -15.59 -1.02 -11.73
N GLY A 122 -16.33 -0.08 -11.12
CA GLY A 122 -17.30 0.77 -11.81
C GLY A 122 -16.63 1.67 -12.86
N ILE A 123 -15.54 2.33 -12.50
CA ILE A 123 -14.74 3.16 -13.43
C ILE A 123 -14.16 2.29 -14.55
N PHE A 124 -13.62 1.10 -14.23
CA PHE A 124 -13.10 0.18 -15.22
C PHE A 124 -14.17 -0.25 -16.23
N ILE A 125 -15.32 -0.73 -15.74
CA ILE A 125 -16.41 -1.18 -16.60
C ILE A 125 -16.92 -0.04 -17.50
N THR A 126 -17.08 1.16 -16.94
CA THR A 126 -17.65 2.29 -17.69
C THR A 126 -16.68 2.83 -18.76
N ASN A 127 -15.37 2.89 -18.46
CA ASN A 127 -14.41 3.61 -19.30
C ASN A 127 -13.55 2.69 -20.19
N TYR A 128 -13.38 1.41 -19.81
CA TYR A 128 -12.44 0.50 -20.49
C TYR A 128 -13.13 -0.71 -21.13
N VAL A 129 -14.36 -1.04 -20.74
CA VAL A 129 -15.12 -2.13 -21.36
C VAL A 129 -15.98 -1.58 -22.48
N LYS A 130 -15.64 -1.91 -23.73
CA LYS A 130 -16.35 -1.43 -24.93
C LYS A 130 -17.66 -2.18 -25.18
N ASP A 131 -17.66 -3.49 -24.96
CA ASP A 131 -18.80 -4.38 -25.14
C ASP A 131 -18.97 -5.26 -23.89
N LEU A 132 -20.02 -4.99 -23.12
CA LEU A 132 -20.34 -5.73 -21.91
C LEU A 132 -20.66 -7.20 -22.15
N ASN A 133 -21.31 -7.53 -23.29
CA ASN A 133 -21.66 -8.90 -23.60
C ASN A 133 -20.42 -9.72 -23.93
N GLN A 134 -19.52 -9.14 -24.73
CA GLN A 134 -18.23 -9.78 -25.04
C GLN A 134 -17.36 -9.90 -23.79
N PHE A 135 -17.36 -8.88 -22.93
CA PHE A 135 -16.64 -8.90 -21.66
C PHE A 135 -17.15 -10.01 -20.73
N GLN A 136 -18.48 -10.12 -20.55
CA GLN A 136 -19.09 -11.19 -19.74
C GLN A 136 -18.75 -12.57 -20.32
N LYS A 137 -18.81 -12.73 -21.65
CA LYS A 137 -18.44 -13.97 -22.31
C LYS A 137 -16.98 -14.34 -22.06
N THR A 138 -16.05 -13.37 -22.10
CA THR A 138 -14.65 -13.59 -21.79
C THR A 138 -14.45 -14.10 -20.36
N ILE A 139 -15.20 -13.57 -19.38
CA ILE A 139 -15.17 -14.02 -17.99
C ILE A 139 -15.72 -15.46 -17.91
N ASP A 140 -16.89 -15.74 -18.48
CA ASP A 140 -17.57 -17.01 -18.33
C ASP A 140 -16.81 -18.17 -19.01
N GLU A 141 -16.19 -17.90 -20.16
CA GLU A 141 -15.40 -18.86 -20.95
C GLU A 141 -13.92 -18.94 -20.52
N TYR A 142 -13.50 -18.11 -19.53
CA TYR A 142 -12.10 -18.12 -19.11
C TYR A 142 -11.67 -19.53 -18.64
N PRO A 143 -10.58 -20.08 -19.20
CA PRO A 143 -10.16 -21.44 -18.90
C PRO A 143 -9.77 -21.64 -17.43
N GLU A 144 -10.21 -22.74 -16.85
CA GLU A 144 -9.87 -23.14 -15.49
C GLU A 144 -8.47 -23.79 -15.43
N GLN A 145 -7.44 -23.03 -15.74
CA GLN A 145 -6.05 -23.52 -15.78
C GLN A 145 -5.35 -23.53 -14.43
N SER A 146 -5.99 -23.00 -13.37
CA SER A 146 -5.41 -22.92 -12.03
C SER A 146 -6.00 -23.98 -11.09
N THR A 147 -5.36 -24.16 -9.93
CA THR A 147 -5.92 -24.97 -8.83
C THR A 147 -7.19 -24.35 -8.24
N LEU A 148 -7.43 -23.07 -8.55
CA LEU A 148 -8.61 -22.31 -8.11
C LEU A 148 -9.75 -22.52 -9.09
N LYS A 149 -10.54 -23.57 -8.88
CA LYS A 149 -11.70 -23.90 -9.73
C LYS A 149 -12.95 -23.17 -9.27
N SER A 150 -13.75 -22.68 -10.23
CA SER A 150 -15.04 -22.09 -9.97
C SER A 150 -16.04 -23.14 -9.45
N LYS A 151 -17.08 -22.69 -8.76
CA LYS A 151 -18.20 -23.49 -8.26
C LYS A 151 -19.50 -22.84 -8.71
N THR A 152 -20.61 -23.55 -8.57
CA THR A 152 -21.94 -22.98 -8.76
C THR A 152 -22.52 -22.61 -7.41
N LYS A 153 -22.94 -21.35 -7.24
CA LYS A 153 -23.61 -20.82 -6.05
C LYS A 153 -24.87 -20.08 -6.50
N GLY A 154 -26.05 -20.54 -6.06
CA GLY A 154 -27.31 -19.92 -6.46
C GLY A 154 -27.56 -19.92 -7.99
N GLY A 155 -27.13 -20.95 -8.71
CA GLY A 155 -27.24 -21.03 -10.17
C GLY A 155 -26.25 -20.16 -10.97
N ARG A 156 -25.36 -19.42 -10.29
CA ARG A 156 -24.33 -18.57 -10.91
C ARG A 156 -22.95 -19.17 -10.74
N LYS A 157 -22.07 -18.95 -11.72
CA LYS A 157 -20.65 -19.29 -11.60
C LYS A 157 -20.01 -18.41 -10.55
N CYS A 158 -19.40 -19.02 -9.55
CA CYS A 158 -18.76 -18.37 -8.41
C CYS A 158 -17.27 -18.74 -8.40
N TYR A 159 -16.44 -17.73 -8.40
CA TYR A 159 -14.99 -17.87 -8.44
C TYR A 159 -14.38 -17.81 -7.04
N PRO A 160 -13.39 -18.65 -6.73
CA PRO A 160 -12.73 -18.58 -5.43
C PRO A 160 -11.98 -17.26 -5.25
N LEU A 161 -11.92 -16.78 -4.01
CA LEU A 161 -11.21 -15.55 -3.68
C LEU A 161 -9.73 -15.66 -4.06
N GLY A 162 -9.21 -14.60 -4.66
CA GLY A 162 -7.88 -14.54 -5.20
C GLY A 162 -7.76 -14.99 -6.66
N LYS A 163 -8.82 -15.51 -7.27
CA LYS A 163 -8.85 -15.85 -8.70
C LYS A 163 -8.65 -14.59 -9.55
N ILE A 164 -7.76 -14.68 -10.56
CA ILE A 164 -7.51 -13.60 -11.51
C ILE A 164 -7.91 -14.02 -12.91
N ILE A 165 -8.62 -13.13 -13.60
CA ILE A 165 -8.95 -13.21 -15.03
C ILE A 165 -8.27 -12.03 -15.72
N PRO A 166 -7.31 -12.25 -16.63
CA PRO A 166 -6.72 -11.19 -17.45
C PRO A 166 -7.71 -10.66 -18.47
N TYR A 167 -7.72 -9.35 -18.67
CA TYR A 167 -8.48 -8.66 -19.72
C TYR A 167 -7.67 -7.46 -20.20
N ASP A 168 -7.16 -7.49 -21.43
CA ASP A 168 -6.20 -6.53 -21.96
C ASP A 168 -5.00 -6.35 -21.00
N ASP A 169 -4.73 -5.12 -20.54
CA ASP A 169 -3.70 -4.79 -19.54
C ASP A 169 -4.25 -4.75 -18.09
N PHE A 170 -5.42 -5.36 -17.88
CA PHE A 170 -6.06 -5.44 -16.56
C PHE A 170 -6.07 -6.87 -16.02
N LEU A 171 -5.91 -6.97 -14.71
CA LEU A 171 -6.04 -8.19 -13.93
C LEU A 171 -7.30 -8.09 -13.06
N LEU A 172 -8.35 -8.80 -13.43
CA LEU A 172 -9.61 -8.78 -12.69
C LEU A 172 -9.52 -9.77 -11.53
N LEU A 173 -9.68 -9.30 -10.30
CA LEU A 173 -9.49 -10.07 -9.07
C LEU A 173 -10.83 -10.36 -8.38
N ALA A 174 -11.18 -11.62 -8.18
CA ALA A 174 -12.25 -12.00 -7.24
C ALA A 174 -11.76 -11.75 -5.80
N LEU A 175 -12.21 -10.67 -5.17
CA LEU A 175 -11.73 -10.25 -3.85
C LEU A 175 -12.74 -10.48 -2.74
N THR A 176 -14.03 -10.30 -3.01
CA THR A 176 -15.08 -10.27 -1.98
C THR A 176 -16.19 -11.27 -2.27
N HIS A 177 -16.81 -11.78 -1.23
CA HIS A 177 -18.14 -12.39 -1.33
C HIS A 177 -19.17 -11.31 -1.64
N PHE A 178 -20.30 -11.74 -2.21
CA PHE A 178 -21.41 -10.84 -2.52
C PHE A 178 -22.74 -11.50 -2.16
N GLU A 179 -23.52 -10.87 -1.30
CA GLU A 179 -24.81 -11.33 -0.82
C GLU A 179 -25.64 -10.10 -0.42
N ASP A 180 -26.94 -10.14 -0.67
CA ASP A 180 -27.87 -9.05 -0.36
C ASP A 180 -27.39 -7.66 -0.84
N ASN A 181 -26.88 -7.61 -2.06
CA ASN A 181 -26.29 -6.41 -2.67
C ASN A 181 -25.13 -5.78 -1.88
N GLN A 182 -24.41 -6.58 -1.09
CA GLN A 182 -23.29 -6.10 -0.29
C GLN A 182 -22.03 -6.94 -0.52
N ALA A 183 -20.93 -6.26 -0.78
CA ALA A 183 -19.61 -6.86 -0.81
C ALA A 183 -19.06 -7.00 0.62
N PHE A 184 -18.72 -8.22 1.02
CA PHE A 184 -18.16 -8.49 2.34
C PHE A 184 -17.04 -9.54 2.28
N ILE A 185 -16.25 -9.57 3.35
CA ILE A 185 -15.18 -10.55 3.52
C ILE A 185 -14.93 -10.75 5.04
N THR A 186 -14.32 -11.87 5.42
CA THR A 186 -13.70 -12.04 6.74
C THR A 186 -12.19 -11.79 6.65
N HIS A 187 -11.50 -11.57 7.78
CA HIS A 187 -10.03 -11.43 7.77
C HIS A 187 -9.35 -12.71 7.27
N SER A 188 -9.88 -13.86 7.67
CA SER A 188 -9.36 -15.17 7.20
C SER A 188 -9.49 -15.30 5.69
N ASP A 189 -10.66 -14.99 5.13
CA ASP A 189 -10.88 -15.07 3.68
C ASP A 189 -10.04 -14.03 2.93
N TYR A 190 -9.82 -12.84 3.52
CA TYR A 190 -8.96 -11.82 2.96
C TYR A 190 -7.51 -12.30 2.84
N GLU A 191 -6.95 -12.91 3.90
CA GLU A 191 -5.60 -13.48 3.85
C GLU A 191 -5.49 -14.61 2.82
N ILE A 192 -6.46 -15.54 2.80
CA ILE A 192 -6.51 -16.62 1.82
C ILE A 192 -6.61 -16.05 0.40
N GLY A 193 -7.49 -15.08 0.18
CA GLY A 193 -7.66 -14.41 -1.09
C GLY A 193 -6.37 -13.72 -1.56
N LEU A 194 -5.65 -13.04 -0.65
CA LEU A 194 -4.36 -12.42 -0.98
C LEU A 194 -3.29 -13.45 -1.34
N ARG A 195 -3.18 -14.56 -0.61
CA ARG A 195 -2.23 -15.64 -0.94
C ARG A 195 -2.52 -16.23 -2.32
N ASN A 196 -3.79 -16.51 -2.61
CA ASN A 196 -4.23 -16.98 -3.92
C ASN A 196 -3.94 -15.94 -5.01
N MET A 197 -4.19 -14.66 -4.74
CA MET A 197 -3.90 -13.55 -5.66
C MET A 197 -2.43 -13.51 -6.05
N TRP A 198 -1.50 -13.66 -5.09
CA TRP A 198 -0.08 -13.64 -5.41
C TRP A 198 0.32 -14.83 -6.31
N LEU A 199 -0.25 -16.00 -6.08
CA LEU A 199 -0.05 -17.17 -6.94
C LEU A 199 -0.64 -16.94 -8.34
N GLU A 200 -1.83 -16.38 -8.43
CA GLU A 200 -2.48 -16.07 -9.71
C GLU A 200 -1.74 -14.95 -10.47
N ILE A 201 -1.26 -13.89 -9.79
CA ILE A 201 -0.40 -12.88 -10.42
C ILE A 201 0.83 -13.57 -11.02
N CYS A 202 1.53 -14.41 -10.27
CA CYS A 202 2.71 -15.13 -10.77
C CYS A 202 2.39 -15.96 -12.01
N ARG A 203 1.18 -16.53 -12.09
CA ARG A 203 0.73 -17.33 -13.24
C ARG A 203 0.42 -16.48 -14.47
N VAL A 204 -0.18 -15.29 -14.32
CA VAL A 204 -0.81 -14.53 -15.43
C VAL A 204 -0.06 -13.26 -15.82
N TYR A 205 0.85 -12.74 -15.00
CA TYR A 205 1.46 -11.41 -15.19
C TYR A 205 2.35 -11.28 -16.46
N ALA A 206 2.59 -12.36 -17.18
CA ALA A 206 3.35 -12.37 -18.42
C ALA A 206 4.70 -11.61 -18.34
N ASN A 207 5.36 -11.68 -17.19
CA ASN A 207 6.59 -10.96 -16.87
C ASN A 207 6.48 -9.43 -17.02
N GLN A 208 5.30 -8.87 -16.75
CA GLN A 208 5.04 -7.42 -16.75
C GLN A 208 4.96 -6.87 -15.32
N PRO A 209 5.34 -5.60 -15.09
CA PRO A 209 5.10 -4.96 -13.81
C PRO A 209 3.60 -4.83 -13.52
N VAL A 210 3.23 -4.91 -12.24
CA VAL A 210 1.83 -4.91 -11.81
C VAL A 210 1.58 -3.78 -10.81
N ALA A 211 0.59 -2.95 -11.11
CA ALA A 211 0.04 -1.95 -10.21
C ALA A 211 -1.26 -2.43 -9.58
N LEU A 212 -1.39 -2.27 -8.27
CA LEU A 212 -2.57 -2.67 -7.52
C LEU A 212 -2.97 -1.61 -6.49
N PRO A 213 -4.27 -1.46 -6.22
CA PRO A 213 -4.74 -0.55 -5.18
C PRO A 213 -4.55 -1.17 -3.80
N LEU A 214 -4.76 -0.38 -2.73
CA LEU A 214 -4.94 -0.96 -1.40
C LEU A 214 -6.26 -1.74 -1.37
N LEU A 215 -6.15 -3.05 -1.44
CA LEU A 215 -7.29 -3.95 -1.49
C LEU A 215 -8.10 -3.90 -0.20
N GLY A 216 -9.43 -3.94 -0.33
CA GLY A 216 -10.34 -3.87 0.82
C GLY A 216 -10.54 -2.48 1.43
N SER A 217 -9.81 -1.46 1.00
CA SER A 217 -9.90 -0.08 1.55
C SER A 217 -11.21 0.64 1.18
N GLY A 218 -11.89 0.22 0.11
CA GLY A 218 -13.13 0.80 -0.39
C GLY A 218 -14.37 0.42 0.43
N ILE A 219 -15.47 0.13 -0.25
CA ILE A 219 -16.79 -0.22 0.34
C ILE A 219 -16.86 -1.62 0.94
N THR A 220 -15.82 -2.43 0.80
CA THR A 220 -15.76 -3.80 1.35
C THR A 220 -15.97 -3.79 2.85
N ARG A 221 -16.92 -4.60 3.34
CA ARG A 221 -17.22 -4.76 4.75
C ARG A 221 -16.52 -6.01 5.31
N PHE A 222 -15.85 -5.86 6.45
CA PHE A 222 -15.30 -6.99 7.19
C PHE A 222 -16.33 -7.45 8.22
N LYS A 223 -16.85 -8.68 8.08
CA LYS A 223 -17.91 -9.22 8.97
C LYS A 223 -17.41 -9.55 10.39
N ASP A 224 -16.12 -9.80 10.54
CA ASP A 224 -15.46 -10.23 11.77
C ASP A 224 -14.69 -9.10 12.48
N CYS A 225 -14.84 -7.85 12.03
CA CYS A 225 -14.14 -6.70 12.60
C CYS A 225 -15.01 -5.46 12.61
N ALA A 226 -15.12 -4.82 13.80
CA ALA A 226 -15.87 -3.59 13.96
C ALA A 226 -15.21 -2.39 13.29
N GLU A 227 -13.87 -2.38 13.18
CA GLU A 227 -13.10 -1.27 12.62
C GLU A 227 -12.03 -1.76 11.65
N LYS A 228 -12.18 -1.40 10.40
CA LYS A 228 -11.22 -1.65 9.34
C LYS A 228 -10.13 -0.56 9.34
N LYS A 229 -8.87 -0.95 9.57
CA LYS A 229 -7.72 -0.04 9.50
C LYS A 229 -6.93 -0.24 8.22
N ASN A 230 -6.75 0.80 7.43
CA ASN A 230 -6.01 0.76 6.17
C ASN A 230 -4.55 0.33 6.34
N SER A 231 -3.92 0.69 7.46
CA SER A 231 -2.57 0.22 7.81
C SER A 231 -2.47 -1.29 7.99
N ASN A 232 -3.50 -1.93 8.56
CA ASN A 232 -3.54 -3.39 8.73
C ASN A 232 -3.75 -4.10 7.39
N LEU A 233 -4.60 -3.56 6.50
CA LEU A 233 -4.79 -4.09 5.16
C LEU A 233 -3.49 -4.08 4.36
N LEU A 234 -2.77 -2.96 4.37
CA LEU A 234 -1.48 -2.85 3.69
C LEU A 234 -0.45 -3.81 4.27
N ARG A 235 -0.36 -3.90 5.60
CA ARG A 235 0.53 -4.88 6.26
C ARG A 235 0.17 -6.31 5.87
N CYS A 236 -1.11 -6.68 5.84
CA CYS A 236 -1.56 -8.00 5.44
C CYS A 236 -1.15 -8.32 4.00
N MET A 237 -1.30 -7.38 3.05
CA MET A 237 -0.82 -7.54 1.67
C MET A 237 0.69 -7.80 1.62
N LEU A 238 1.50 -7.05 2.34
CA LEU A 238 2.96 -7.21 2.36
C LEU A 238 3.39 -8.50 3.07
N CYS A 239 2.75 -8.85 4.19
CA CYS A 239 3.04 -10.09 4.93
C CYS A 239 2.67 -11.33 4.10
N THR A 240 1.53 -11.32 3.42
CA THR A 240 1.13 -12.44 2.56
C THR A 240 2.05 -12.58 1.35
N LEU A 241 2.54 -11.47 0.75
CA LEU A 241 3.58 -11.50 -0.27
C LEU A 241 4.89 -12.08 0.29
N ASN A 242 5.32 -11.61 1.45
CA ASN A 242 6.56 -12.08 2.08
C ASN A 242 6.52 -13.58 2.45
N SER A 243 5.37 -14.09 2.86
CA SER A 243 5.17 -15.51 3.19
C SER A 243 4.82 -16.39 1.98
N SER A 244 4.52 -15.80 0.82
CA SER A 244 4.23 -16.55 -0.40
C SER A 244 5.51 -17.14 -1.00
N MET A 245 5.39 -18.27 -1.69
CA MET A 245 6.51 -18.92 -2.40
C MET A 245 6.59 -18.48 -3.87
N VAL A 246 5.97 -17.35 -4.21
CA VAL A 246 5.93 -16.84 -5.59
C VAL A 246 7.28 -16.27 -6.02
N GLN A 247 7.59 -16.44 -7.30
CA GLN A 247 8.75 -15.83 -7.96
C GLN A 247 8.22 -14.81 -8.98
N ILE A 248 8.14 -13.57 -8.56
CA ILE A 248 7.77 -12.43 -9.41
C ILE A 248 9.04 -11.63 -9.68
N ASN A 249 9.47 -11.56 -10.94
CA ASN A 249 10.73 -10.92 -11.35
C ASN A 249 10.55 -9.43 -11.67
N GLN A 250 9.31 -8.97 -11.78
CA GLN A 250 8.97 -7.58 -12.10
C GLN A 250 8.51 -6.80 -10.87
N PRO A 251 8.65 -5.48 -10.87
CA PRO A 251 8.22 -4.66 -9.75
C PRO A 251 6.71 -4.70 -9.53
N ILE A 252 6.33 -4.56 -8.27
CA ILE A 252 4.94 -4.39 -7.84
C ILE A 252 4.78 -2.96 -7.34
N THR A 253 3.75 -2.26 -7.81
CA THR A 253 3.41 -0.91 -7.35
C THR A 253 2.08 -0.92 -6.61
N ILE A 254 2.05 -0.50 -5.35
CA ILE A 254 0.82 -0.34 -4.56
C ILE A 254 0.44 1.14 -4.57
N ILE A 255 -0.71 1.42 -5.16
CA ILE A 255 -1.23 2.78 -5.31
C ILE A 255 -2.18 3.10 -4.16
N LEU A 256 -1.90 4.17 -3.45
CA LEU A 256 -2.72 4.68 -2.37
C LEU A 256 -3.40 5.99 -2.80
N ARG A 257 -4.67 6.15 -2.43
CA ARG A 257 -5.33 7.46 -2.50
C ARG A 257 -4.78 8.36 -1.39
N ARG A 258 -4.85 9.65 -1.59
CA ARG A 258 -4.33 10.64 -0.64
C ARG A 258 -4.92 10.53 0.76
N ASP A 259 -6.23 10.34 0.86
CA ASP A 259 -6.93 10.17 2.13
C ASP A 259 -6.42 8.95 2.92
N ILE A 260 -6.16 7.85 2.22
CA ILE A 260 -5.60 6.62 2.79
C ILE A 260 -4.14 6.81 3.22
N LEU A 261 -3.34 7.47 2.38
CA LEU A 261 -1.94 7.76 2.68
C LEU A 261 -1.79 8.60 3.96
N ASP A 262 -2.73 9.52 4.19
CA ASP A 262 -2.73 10.35 5.40
C ASP A 262 -2.97 9.55 6.69
N GLU A 263 -3.57 8.36 6.61
CA GLU A 263 -3.82 7.46 7.74
C GLU A 263 -2.67 6.50 8.02
N ILE A 264 -1.81 6.22 7.03
CA ILE A 264 -0.75 5.23 7.10
C ILE A 264 0.59 5.91 7.37
N ASN A 265 1.34 5.39 8.35
CA ASN A 265 2.72 5.78 8.56
C ASN A 265 3.65 4.87 7.74
N LEU A 266 3.99 5.33 6.53
CA LEU A 266 4.86 4.59 5.63
C LEU A 266 6.31 4.51 6.14
N TYR A 267 6.75 5.43 7.00
CA TYR A 267 8.08 5.36 7.61
C TYR A 267 8.23 4.14 8.53
N ASP A 268 7.23 3.91 9.39
CA ASP A 268 7.22 2.74 10.28
C ASP A 268 7.10 1.44 9.50
N LEU A 269 6.30 1.45 8.43
CA LEU A 269 6.15 0.31 7.55
C LEU A 269 7.49 -0.07 6.91
N LYS A 270 8.24 0.91 6.40
CA LYS A 270 9.56 0.70 5.79
C LYS A 270 10.57 0.03 6.72
N LYS A 271 10.43 0.23 8.02
CA LYS A 271 11.33 -0.35 9.02
C LYS A 271 10.94 -1.78 9.44
N GLN A 272 9.74 -2.23 9.07
CA GLN A 272 9.24 -3.57 9.37
C GLN A 272 9.55 -4.58 8.27
N PHE A 273 9.77 -4.10 7.05
CA PHE A 273 10.08 -4.86 5.84
C PHE A 273 11.43 -4.43 5.24
#